data_ff92197177d2713af0ed200004cee270
#
_entry.id   ff92197177d2713af0ed200004cee270
#
_cell.length_a   1.000
_cell.length_b   1.000
_cell.length_c   1.000
_cell.angle_alpha   90.00
_cell.angle_beta   90.00
_cell.angle_gamma   90.00
#
_symmetry.space_group_name_H-M   'P 1'
#
loop_
_entity.id
_entity.type
_entity.pdbx_description
1 polymer ?
#
loop_
_entity_poly.entity_id
_entity_poly.type
_entity_poly.pdbx_seq_one_letter_code
_entity_poly.pdbx_strand_id
1 'polypeptide(L)'
;TEGSKLIVRLSFIGNSAGDPIVSGMVKKFDVDINIIYGNIDSLKDIPFGTLVIEISGSAAGIKNALHYLHEQQLKVEVIGYVS
;
A
#
# COMPACT_ATOMS: atom_id res chain seq x y z
N THR A 1 -4.32 -19.99 1.12
CA THR A 1 -5.77 -20.10 0.99
C THR A 1 -6.31 -18.93 0.21
N GLU A 2 -7.35 -19.17 -0.55
CA GLU A 2 -8.07 -18.08 -1.17
C GLU A 2 -8.58 -17.14 -0.12
N GLY A 3 -8.56 -15.85 -0.43
CA GLY A 3 -9.08 -14.88 0.47
C GLY A 3 -8.11 -14.43 1.55
N SER A 4 -6.85 -14.80 1.43
CA SER A 4 -5.86 -14.25 2.34
C SER A 4 -5.79 -12.75 2.18
N LYS A 5 -5.58 -12.06 3.29
CA LYS A 5 -5.50 -10.61 3.32
C LYS A 5 -4.22 -10.19 4.01
N LEU A 6 -3.58 -9.20 3.45
CA LEU A 6 -2.33 -8.67 3.99
C LEU A 6 -2.54 -7.23 4.42
N ILE A 7 -2.19 -6.93 5.65
CA ILE A 7 -2.27 -5.57 6.18
C ILE A 7 -0.88 -4.96 6.07
N VAL A 8 -0.79 -3.83 5.40
CA VAL A 8 0.48 -3.16 5.13
C VAL A 8 0.36 -1.69 5.49
N ARG A 9 1.38 -1.17 6.14
CA ARG A 9 1.48 0.26 6.41
C ARG A 9 2.49 0.86 5.45
N LEU A 10 2.06 1.88 4.74
CA LEU A 10 2.89 2.61 3.78
C LEU A 10 3.18 3.99 4.34
N SER A 11 4.43 4.39 4.26
CA SER A 11 4.83 5.74 4.66
C SER A 11 5.49 6.41 3.48
N PHE A 12 5.00 7.58 3.09
CA PHE A 12 5.56 8.33 1.99
C PHE A 12 6.01 9.71 2.43
N ILE A 13 7.06 10.19 1.80
CA ILE A 13 7.61 11.51 2.06
C ILE A 13 7.86 12.17 0.72
N GLY A 14 7.48 13.44 0.63
CA GLY A 14 7.74 14.23 -0.56
C GLY A 14 6.80 13.90 -1.71
N ASN A 15 7.35 13.86 -2.91
CA ASN A 15 6.55 13.72 -4.11
C ASN A 15 5.78 12.40 -4.18
N SER A 16 6.25 11.38 -3.50
CA SER A 16 5.57 10.08 -3.50
C SER A 16 4.16 10.16 -2.93
N ALA A 17 3.92 11.12 -2.04
CA ALA A 17 2.61 11.23 -1.40
C ALA A 17 1.49 11.55 -2.39
N GLY A 18 1.84 12.10 -3.55
CA GLY A 18 0.84 12.44 -4.56
C GLY A 18 0.66 11.41 -5.65
N ASP A 19 1.43 10.35 -5.63
CA ASP A 19 1.38 9.34 -6.69
C ASP A 19 0.18 8.42 -6.52
N PRO A 20 -0.47 8.01 -7.64
CA PRO A 20 -1.63 7.12 -7.56
C PRO A 20 -1.21 5.67 -7.37
N ILE A 21 -0.51 5.39 -6.29
CA ILE A 21 0.06 4.06 -6.03
C ILE A 21 -1.03 3.01 -5.84
N VAL A 22 -2.04 3.32 -5.04
CA VAL A 22 -3.12 2.36 -4.76
C VAL A 22 -3.89 2.05 -6.03
N SER A 23 -4.24 3.08 -6.79
CA SER A 23 -4.94 2.93 -8.05
C SER A 23 -4.11 2.10 -9.04
N GLY A 24 -2.82 2.36 -9.09
CA GLY A 24 -1.91 1.63 -9.95
C GLY A 24 -1.85 0.15 -9.62
N MET A 25 -1.83 -0.17 -8.34
CA MET A 25 -1.80 -1.57 -7.92
C MET A 25 -3.07 -2.32 -8.31
N VAL A 26 -4.21 -1.70 -8.10
CA VAL A 26 -5.49 -2.33 -8.42
C VAL A 26 -5.59 -2.60 -9.92
N LYS A 27 -5.07 -1.70 -10.74
CA LYS A 27 -5.12 -1.86 -12.19
C LYS A 27 -4.10 -2.86 -12.72
N LYS A 28 -2.93 -2.91 -12.12
CA LYS A 28 -1.84 -3.77 -12.59
C LYS A 28 -1.96 -5.21 -12.11
N PHE A 29 -2.43 -5.39 -10.90
CA PHE A 29 -2.47 -6.69 -10.28
C PHE A 29 -3.92 -7.03 -9.93
N ASP A 30 -4.23 -8.29 -9.93
CA ASP A 30 -5.59 -8.72 -9.64
C ASP A 30 -5.79 -8.78 -8.13
N VAL A 31 -5.85 -7.62 -7.51
CA VAL A 31 -6.02 -7.48 -6.06
C VAL A 31 -7.05 -6.40 -5.77
N ASP A 32 -7.65 -6.53 -4.61
CA ASP A 32 -8.53 -5.50 -4.06
C ASP A 32 -7.82 -4.82 -2.91
N ILE A 33 -8.02 -3.52 -2.80
CA ILE A 33 -7.39 -2.71 -1.76
C ILE A 33 -8.48 -2.05 -0.93
N ASN A 34 -8.39 -2.23 0.37
CA ASN A 34 -9.25 -1.52 1.31
C ASN A 34 -8.38 -0.61 2.15
N ILE A 35 -8.73 0.66 2.19
CA ILE A 35 -7.99 1.63 2.99
C ILE A 35 -8.55 1.61 4.40
N ILE A 36 -7.74 1.19 5.35
CA ILE A 36 -8.15 1.10 6.75
C ILE A 36 -7.91 2.43 7.44
N TYR A 37 -6.80 3.07 7.14
CA TYR A 37 -6.44 4.32 7.77
C TYR A 37 -5.57 5.11 6.81
N GLY A 38 -5.77 6.42 6.79
CA GLY A 38 -4.94 7.29 5.97
C GLY A 38 -4.78 8.64 6.66
N ASN A 39 -3.59 9.16 6.63
CA ASN A 39 -3.29 10.46 7.19
C ASN A 39 -2.18 11.10 6.37
N ILE A 40 -2.44 12.33 5.90
CA ILE A 40 -1.44 13.10 5.17
C ILE A 40 -1.21 14.38 5.94
N ASP A 41 0.04 14.65 6.20
CA ASP A 41 0.43 15.82 6.97
C ASP A 41 1.53 16.55 6.21
N SER A 42 1.98 17.68 6.71
CA SER A 42 3.10 18.38 6.09
C SER A 42 4.01 18.91 7.17
N LEU A 43 5.29 18.81 6.91
CA LEU A 43 6.32 19.33 7.80
C LEU A 43 7.22 20.23 6.97
N LYS A 44 7.20 21.54 7.26
CA LYS A 44 7.99 22.53 6.51
C LYS A 44 7.76 22.41 5.00
N ASP A 45 6.50 22.35 4.61
CA ASP A 45 6.07 22.26 3.21
C ASP A 45 6.45 20.95 2.50
N ILE A 46 6.92 19.97 3.26
CA ILE A 46 7.18 18.64 2.70
C ILE A 46 6.02 17.75 3.11
N PRO A 47 5.21 17.27 2.15
CA PRO A 47 4.13 16.37 2.51
C PRO A 47 4.69 15.01 2.93
N PHE A 48 4.08 14.46 3.96
CA PHE A 48 4.34 13.09 4.34
C PHE A 48 3.03 12.44 4.76
N GLY A 49 2.96 11.15 4.62
CA GLY A 49 1.71 10.50 4.93
C GLY A 49 1.90 9.05 5.31
N THR A 50 0.89 8.54 5.97
CA THR A 50 0.82 7.13 6.34
C THR A 50 -0.50 6.58 5.83
N LEU A 51 -0.44 5.41 5.22
CA LEU A 51 -1.62 4.75 4.68
C LEU A 51 -1.57 3.29 5.12
N VAL A 52 -2.59 2.85 5.84
CA VAL A 52 -2.72 1.45 6.20
C VAL A 52 -3.76 0.84 5.30
N ILE A 53 -3.36 -0.17 4.55
CA ILE A 53 -4.23 -0.81 3.57
C ILE A 53 -4.31 -2.30 3.82
N GLU A 54 -5.42 -2.87 3.38
CA GLU A 54 -5.62 -4.30 3.38
C GLU A 54 -5.65 -4.74 1.92
N ILE A 55 -4.75 -5.62 1.56
CA ILE A 55 -4.65 -6.15 0.21
C ILE A 55 -5.23 -7.55 0.20
N SER A 56 -6.20 -7.80 -0.66
CA SER A 56 -6.80 -9.12 -0.78
C SER A 56 -6.78 -9.59 -2.23
N GLY A 57 -6.73 -10.89 -2.40
CA GLY A 57 -6.67 -11.49 -3.72
C GLY A 57 -5.93 -12.81 -3.69
N SER A 58 -5.45 -13.25 -4.84
CA SER A 58 -4.66 -14.47 -4.92
C SER A 58 -3.30 -14.27 -4.26
N ALA A 59 -2.68 -15.35 -3.84
CA ALA A 59 -1.35 -15.29 -3.23
C ALA A 59 -0.34 -14.64 -4.18
N ALA A 60 -0.42 -14.99 -5.46
CA ALA A 60 0.47 -14.41 -6.46
C ALA A 60 0.23 -12.93 -6.65
N GLY A 61 -1.04 -12.53 -6.69
CA GLY A 61 -1.40 -11.12 -6.83
C GLY A 61 -0.90 -10.28 -5.67
N ILE A 62 -1.08 -10.78 -4.45
CA ILE A 62 -0.61 -10.08 -3.25
C ILE A 62 0.91 -9.95 -3.27
N LYS A 63 1.61 -11.04 -3.64
CA LYS A 63 3.06 -11.01 -3.69
C LYS A 63 3.57 -9.99 -4.70
N ASN A 64 2.94 -9.95 -5.88
CA ASN A 64 3.33 -9.02 -6.92
C ASN A 64 3.04 -7.58 -6.52
N ALA A 65 1.91 -7.35 -5.86
CA ALA A 65 1.56 -6.02 -5.38
C ALA A 65 2.56 -5.54 -4.32
N LEU A 66 2.95 -6.43 -3.41
CA LEU A 66 3.92 -6.10 -2.38
C LEU A 66 5.28 -5.76 -3.00
N HIS A 67 5.69 -6.54 -4.00
CA HIS A 67 6.93 -6.27 -4.72
C HIS A 67 6.88 -4.91 -5.40
N TYR A 68 5.75 -4.58 -6.02
CA TYR A 68 5.55 -3.29 -6.65
C TYR A 68 5.72 -2.15 -5.63
N LEU A 69 5.15 -2.32 -4.43
CA LEU A 69 5.27 -1.31 -3.39
C LEU A 69 6.72 -1.10 -2.96
N HIS A 70 7.50 -2.18 -2.87
CA HIS A 70 8.90 -2.07 -2.50
C HIS A 70 9.73 -1.34 -3.56
N GLU A 71 9.27 -1.32 -4.80
CA GLU A 71 9.95 -0.61 -5.87
C GLU A 71 9.65 0.89 -5.87
N GLN A 72 8.64 1.31 -5.14
CA GLN A 72 8.31 2.72 -5.03
C GLN A 72 9.19 3.39 -3.99
N GLN A 73 9.26 4.71 -4.04
CA GLN A 73 10.06 5.46 -3.08
C GLN A 73 9.24 5.72 -1.82
N LEU A 74 8.93 4.65 -1.11
CA LEU A 74 8.17 4.74 0.12
C LEU A 74 8.58 3.60 1.04
N LYS A 75 8.25 3.75 2.31
CA LYS A 75 8.55 2.72 3.30
C LYS A 75 7.35 1.79 3.40
N VAL A 76 7.62 0.50 3.32
CA VAL A 76 6.58 -0.53 3.38
C VAL A 76 6.81 -1.36 4.63
N GLU A 77 5.77 -1.50 5.43
CA GLU A 77 5.85 -2.31 6.64
C GLU A 77 4.67 -3.28 6.66
N VAL A 78 4.97 -4.56 6.62
CA VAL A 78 3.93 -5.58 6.70
C VAL A 78 3.52 -5.72 8.16
N ILE A 79 2.23 -5.44 8.44
CA ILE A 79 1.71 -5.54 9.79
C ILE A 79 1.32 -6.97 10.10
N GLY A 80 0.68 -7.65 9.16
CA GLY A 80 0.30 -9.04 9.36
C GLY A 80 -0.68 -9.53 8.32
N TYR A 81 -1.08 -10.76 8.51
CA TYR A 81 -2.05 -11.41 7.64
C TYR A 81 -3.36 -11.61 8.40
N VAL A 82 -4.45 -11.48 7.66
CA VAL A 82 -5.79 -11.74 8.21
C VAL A 82 -6.44 -12.75 7.28
N SER A 83 -6.98 -13.76 7.83
CA SER A 83 -7.67 -14.80 7.04
C SER A 83 -9.18 -14.75 7.24
#